data_a4428cbd3901a99252ff1eb5dfcd21b8
#
_entry.id   a4428cbd3901a99252ff1eb5dfcd21b8
#
_cell.length_a   1.000
_cell.length_b   1.000
_cell.length_c   1.000
_cell.angle_alpha   90.00
_cell.angle_beta   90.00
_cell.angle_gamma   90.00
#
_symmetry.space_group_name_H-M   'P 1'
#
loop_
_entity.id
_entity.type
_entity.pdbx_description
1 polymer ?
#
loop_
_entity_poly.entity_id
_entity_poly.type
_entity_poly.pdbx_seq_one_letter_code
_entity_poly.pdbx_strand_id
1 'polypeptide(L)'
;MKDLVIIGSGPAGLSAAVYAKRAKLDVAVIEKAPFSGGQIINTEQVDNYLGMYRTSGFEMATAFRAHADALEVEFLNKEVVGIEGNQTFAVKLSN
;
A
#
# COMPACT_ATOMS: atom_id res chain seq x y z
N MET A 1 7.67 17.61 -1.93
CA MET A 1 6.61 17.16 -2.83
C MET A 1 6.91 15.75 -3.33
N LYS A 2 5.94 14.86 -3.27
CA LYS A 2 6.10 13.46 -3.72
C LYS A 2 5.83 13.36 -5.22
N ASP A 3 6.46 12.39 -5.86
CA ASP A 3 6.14 12.07 -7.26
C ASP A 3 4.81 11.30 -7.36
N LEU A 4 4.52 10.46 -6.35
CA LEU A 4 3.33 9.62 -6.33
C LEU A 4 2.86 9.43 -4.90
N VAL A 5 1.56 9.55 -4.70
CA VAL A 5 0.92 9.22 -3.42
C VAL A 5 -0.10 8.12 -3.68
N ILE A 6 -0.01 7.05 -2.91
CA ILE A 6 -0.91 5.89 -3.02
C ILE A 6 -1.81 5.89 -1.79
N ILE A 7 -3.12 5.79 -2.01
CA ILE A 7 -4.10 5.75 -0.94
C ILE A 7 -4.56 4.31 -0.77
N GLY A 8 -4.21 3.74 0.38
CA GLY A 8 -4.52 2.36 0.69
C GLY A 8 -3.33 1.43 0.45
N SER A 9 -3.18 0.44 1.34
CA SER A 9 -2.08 -0.53 1.28
C SER A 9 -2.59 -1.96 1.16
N GLY A 10 -3.66 -2.16 0.41
CA GLY A 10 -4.06 -3.49 -0.05
C GLY A 10 -3.07 -3.98 -1.11
N PRO A 11 -3.33 -5.17 -1.69
CA PRO A 11 -2.40 -5.74 -2.67
C PRO A 11 -2.09 -4.82 -3.84
N ALA A 12 -3.10 -4.12 -4.37
CA ALA A 12 -2.90 -3.21 -5.51
C ALA A 12 -2.01 -2.03 -5.13
N GLY A 13 -2.26 -1.40 -3.97
CA GLY A 13 -1.47 -0.27 -3.51
C GLY A 13 -0.03 -0.65 -3.22
N LEU A 14 0.18 -1.79 -2.56
CA LEU A 14 1.53 -2.28 -2.28
C LEU A 14 2.29 -2.64 -3.55
N SER A 15 1.62 -3.25 -4.52
CA SER A 15 2.21 -3.55 -5.82
C SER A 15 2.64 -2.29 -6.55
N ALA A 16 1.76 -1.28 -6.59
CA ALA A 16 2.07 0.01 -7.20
C ALA A 16 3.28 0.66 -6.52
N ALA A 17 3.36 0.59 -5.19
CA ALA A 17 4.47 1.17 -4.44
C ALA A 17 5.81 0.50 -4.79
N VAL A 18 5.82 -0.82 -4.91
CA VAL A 18 7.02 -1.57 -5.28
C VAL A 18 7.52 -1.13 -6.66
N TYR A 19 6.63 -1.05 -7.64
CA TYR A 19 7.01 -0.63 -8.98
C TYR A 19 7.46 0.83 -9.02
N ALA A 20 6.80 1.70 -8.26
CA ALA A 20 7.20 3.11 -8.18
C ALA A 20 8.62 3.26 -7.60
N LYS A 21 8.94 2.50 -6.55
CA LYS A 21 10.30 2.54 -5.97
C LYS A 21 11.33 1.98 -6.94
N ARG A 22 10.99 0.93 -7.68
CA ARG A 22 11.89 0.40 -8.70
C ARG A 22 12.15 1.42 -9.81
N ALA A 23 11.19 2.28 -10.09
CA ALA A 23 11.35 3.38 -11.05
C ALA A 23 12.04 4.59 -10.42
N LYS A 24 12.46 4.51 -9.16
CA LYS A 24 13.16 5.56 -8.41
C LYS A 24 12.29 6.81 -8.20
N LEU A 25 10.98 6.62 -8.08
CA LEU A 25 10.06 7.70 -7.74
C LEU A 25 10.04 7.93 -6.22
N ASP A 26 9.77 9.16 -5.83
CA ASP A 26 9.53 9.50 -4.42
C ASP A 26 8.06 9.23 -4.14
N VAL A 27 7.78 8.09 -3.49
CA VAL A 27 6.42 7.58 -3.28
C VAL A 27 6.10 7.50 -1.80
N ALA A 28 4.86 7.82 -1.46
CA ALA A 28 4.32 7.60 -0.11
C ALA A 28 3.02 6.83 -0.22
N VAL A 29 2.81 5.91 0.71
CA VAL A 29 1.55 5.16 0.84
C VAL A 29 0.86 5.64 2.12
N ILE A 30 -0.41 5.99 2.01
CA ILE A 30 -1.20 6.45 3.15
C ILE A 30 -2.22 5.37 3.48
N GLU A 31 -2.18 4.86 4.72
CA GLU A 31 -3.07 3.80 5.18
C GLU A 31 -3.74 4.23 6.47
N LYS A 32 -5.07 4.19 6.51
CA LYS A 32 -5.83 4.55 7.71
C LYS A 32 -5.83 3.45 8.77
N ALA A 33 -5.73 2.19 8.36
CA ALA A 33 -5.67 1.08 9.30
C ALA A 33 -4.26 0.95 9.89
N PRO A 34 -4.10 0.36 11.08
CA PRO A 34 -2.77 0.19 11.68
C PRO A 34 -1.93 -0.90 11.01
N PHE A 35 -2.47 -1.57 9.99
CA PHE A 35 -1.79 -2.65 9.26
C PHE A 35 -2.14 -2.55 7.78
N SER A 36 -1.33 -3.20 6.94
CA SER A 36 -1.55 -3.28 5.50
C SER A 36 -2.30 -4.55 5.14
N GLY A 37 -2.80 -4.62 3.89
CA GLY A 37 -3.41 -5.83 3.34
C GLY A 37 -4.85 -5.64 2.87
N GLY A 38 -5.56 -4.64 3.38
CA GLY A 38 -6.94 -4.41 3.00
C GLY A 38 -7.82 -5.60 3.37
N GLN A 39 -8.74 -5.97 2.50
CA GLN A 39 -9.72 -7.02 2.79
C GLN A 39 -9.13 -8.43 2.82
N ILE A 40 -7.98 -8.66 2.19
CA ILE A 40 -7.40 -10.02 2.17
C ILE A 40 -7.01 -10.51 3.56
N ILE A 41 -6.79 -9.61 4.51
CA ILE A 41 -6.35 -9.96 5.85
C ILE A 41 -7.38 -10.86 6.57
N ASN A 42 -8.64 -10.79 6.16
CA ASN A 42 -9.72 -11.58 6.74
C ASN A 42 -9.91 -12.94 6.05
N THR A 43 -9.13 -13.24 5.03
CA THR A 43 -9.24 -14.50 4.29
C THR A 43 -8.40 -15.56 4.99
N GLU A 44 -9.04 -16.69 5.36
CA GLU A 44 -8.33 -17.75 6.07
C GLU A 44 -7.30 -18.45 5.19
N GLN A 45 -7.64 -18.69 3.92
CA GLN A 45 -6.77 -19.39 2.99
C GLN A 45 -6.93 -18.83 1.59
N VAL A 46 -5.80 -18.48 0.97
CA VAL A 46 -5.75 -17.99 -0.40
C VAL A 46 -5.12 -19.07 -1.26
N ASP A 47 -5.85 -19.56 -2.25
CA ASP A 47 -5.42 -20.70 -3.09
C ASP A 47 -5.03 -20.27 -4.49
N ASN A 48 -5.44 -19.11 -4.91
CA ASN A 48 -5.37 -18.69 -6.31
C ASN A 48 -4.41 -17.54 -6.58
N TYR A 49 -3.50 -17.29 -5.66
CA TYR A 49 -2.45 -16.30 -5.90
C TYR A 49 -1.17 -17.03 -6.27
N LEU A 50 -0.68 -16.80 -7.47
CA LEU A 50 0.50 -17.48 -7.98
C LEU A 50 1.70 -17.27 -7.05
N GLY A 51 2.34 -18.35 -6.65
CA GLY A 51 3.49 -18.30 -5.76
C GLY A 51 3.17 -18.35 -4.28
N MET A 52 1.88 -18.27 -3.91
CA MET A 52 1.44 -18.25 -2.50
C MET A 52 0.27 -19.20 -2.28
N TYR A 53 0.49 -20.47 -2.57
CA TYR A 53 -0.53 -21.48 -2.43
C TYR A 53 -0.82 -21.79 -0.96
N ARG A 54 -2.09 -21.81 -0.60
CA ARG A 54 -2.57 -22.11 0.76
C ARG A 54 -1.99 -21.18 1.84
N THR A 55 -1.77 -19.91 1.46
CA THR A 55 -1.31 -18.89 2.40
C THR A 55 -2.53 -18.19 2.98
N SER A 56 -2.52 -17.88 4.27
CA SER A 56 -3.59 -17.06 4.84
C SER A 56 -3.52 -15.64 4.30
N GLY A 57 -4.66 -14.95 4.28
CA GLY A 57 -4.67 -13.54 3.87
C GLY A 57 -3.74 -12.69 4.73
N PHE A 58 -3.67 -12.98 6.03
CA PHE A 58 -2.78 -12.27 6.94
C PHE A 58 -1.31 -12.48 6.58
N GLU A 59 -0.92 -13.73 6.31
CA GLU A 59 0.46 -14.04 5.90
C GLU A 59 0.80 -13.39 4.56
N MET A 60 -0.15 -13.40 3.62
CA MET A 60 0.03 -12.76 2.33
C MET A 60 0.20 -11.25 2.48
N ALA A 61 -0.65 -10.61 3.28
CA ALA A 61 -0.55 -9.17 3.54
C ALA A 61 0.78 -8.82 4.20
N THR A 62 1.23 -9.64 5.15
CA THR A 62 2.52 -9.45 5.83
C THR A 62 3.68 -9.55 4.85
N ALA A 63 3.64 -10.53 3.95
CA ALA A 63 4.69 -10.70 2.94
C ALA A 63 4.73 -9.52 1.96
N PHE A 64 3.56 -9.05 1.53
CA PHE A 64 3.47 -7.91 0.62
C PHE A 64 4.01 -6.64 1.29
N ARG A 65 3.63 -6.39 2.54
CA ARG A 65 4.13 -5.22 3.28
C ARG A 65 5.64 -5.32 3.51
N ALA A 66 6.14 -6.49 3.86
CA ALA A 66 7.57 -6.70 4.06
C ALA A 66 8.37 -6.40 2.79
N HIS A 67 7.83 -6.74 1.62
CA HIS A 67 8.48 -6.45 0.34
C HIS A 67 8.60 -4.93 0.14
N ALA A 68 7.52 -4.19 0.40
CA ALA A 68 7.54 -2.74 0.28
C ALA A 68 8.49 -2.10 1.30
N ASP A 69 8.50 -2.60 2.54
CA ASP A 69 9.41 -2.10 3.59
C ASP A 69 10.88 -2.33 3.20
N ALA A 70 11.18 -3.47 2.58
CA ALA A 70 12.54 -3.79 2.14
C ALA A 70 13.04 -2.78 1.08
N LEU A 71 12.13 -2.19 0.30
CA LEU A 71 12.45 -1.16 -0.68
C LEU A 71 12.37 0.25 -0.10
N GLU A 72 12.17 0.37 1.20
CA GLU A 72 12.12 1.64 1.91
C GLU A 72 10.98 2.55 1.45
N VAL A 73 9.83 1.96 1.13
CA VAL A 73 8.62 2.73 0.82
C VAL A 73 8.17 3.47 2.07
N GLU A 74 7.87 4.75 1.95
CA GLU A 74 7.35 5.54 3.07
C GLU A 74 5.86 5.24 3.29
N PHE A 75 5.49 4.95 4.55
CA PHE A 75 4.11 4.72 4.93
C PHE A 75 3.68 5.76 5.95
N LEU A 76 2.49 6.33 5.73
CA LEU A 76 1.87 7.28 6.67
C LEU A 76 0.57 6.65 7.17
N ASN A 77 0.46 6.45 8.48
CA ASN A 77 -0.77 5.90 9.07
C ASN A 77 -1.73 7.05 9.36
N LYS A 78 -2.45 7.47 8.33
CA LYS A 78 -3.38 8.60 8.37
C LYS A 78 -4.58 8.27 7.51
N GLU A 79 -5.67 9.03 7.69
CA GLU A 79 -6.83 8.93 6.83
C GLU A 79 -6.84 10.08 5.83
N VAL A 80 -7.02 9.76 4.54
CA VAL A 80 -7.19 10.78 3.49
C VAL A 80 -8.63 11.26 3.54
N VAL A 81 -8.82 12.57 3.64
CA VAL A 81 -10.15 13.18 3.70
C VAL A 81 -10.47 14.01 2.45
N GLY A 82 -9.53 14.17 1.55
CA GLY A 82 -9.79 14.91 0.32
C GLY A 82 -8.56 15.00 -0.56
N ILE A 83 -8.80 15.30 -1.83
CA ILE A 83 -7.76 15.54 -2.84
C ILE A 83 -8.15 16.79 -3.60
N GLU A 84 -7.23 17.71 -3.77
CA GLU A 84 -7.44 18.94 -4.52
C GLU A 84 -6.34 19.16 -5.54
N GLY A 85 -6.68 19.76 -6.67
CA GLY A 85 -5.71 20.14 -7.68
C GLY A 85 -6.06 19.62 -9.07
N ASN A 86 -5.24 19.97 -10.05
CA ASN A 86 -5.40 19.49 -11.43
C ASN A 86 -4.08 19.04 -12.05
N GLN A 87 -3.02 19.82 -11.99
CA GLN A 87 -1.68 19.40 -12.43
C GLN A 87 -0.85 18.95 -11.25
N THR A 88 -0.96 19.66 -10.13
CA THR A 88 -0.37 19.28 -8.85
C THR A 88 -1.51 19.06 -7.88
N PHE A 89 -1.48 17.94 -7.15
CA PHE A 89 -2.57 17.57 -6.24
C PHE A 89 -2.14 17.72 -4.79
N ALA A 90 -3.06 18.18 -3.95
CA ALA A 90 -2.89 18.20 -2.51
C ALA A 90 -3.76 17.09 -1.92
N VAL A 91 -3.13 16.16 -1.21
CA VAL A 91 -3.84 15.08 -0.52
C VAL A 91 -4.02 15.50 0.92
N LYS A 92 -5.28 15.62 1.34
CA LYS A 92 -5.64 16.12 2.66
C LYS A 92 -5.80 14.97 3.64
N LEU A 93 -5.15 15.09 4.78
CA LEU A 93 -5.19 14.10 5.85
C LEU A 93 -6.07 14.60 6.99
N SER A 94 -6.53 13.66 7.83
CA SER A 94 -7.44 13.95 8.94
C SER A 94 -6.78 14.78 10.05
N ASN A 95 -5.47 14.80 10.11
CA ASN A 95 -4.76 15.62 11.09
C ASN A 95 -3.35 16.00 10.68
#